data_64a10e7812c63549b5abc16df669e8ea
#
_entry.id   64a10e7812c63549b5abc16df669e8ea
#
_cell.length_a   1.000
_cell.length_b   1.000
_cell.length_c   1.000
_cell.angle_alpha   90.00
_cell.angle_beta   90.00
_cell.angle_gamma   90.00
#
_symmetry.space_group_name_H-M   'P 1'
#
loop_
_entity.id
_entity.type
_entity.pdbx_description
1 polymer ?
#
loop_
_entity_poly.entity_id
_entity_poly.type
_entity_poly.pdbx_seq_one_letter_code
_entity_poly.pdbx_strand_id
1 'polypeptide(L)'
;MKKLRLLWKVIKRINFDKVLYGFIAWYALASVIVMIAEPGITRLGDALWYMFVASTSIGFGDIVAVTFIGRLITVITTLYEIVIVAMFSGTVVSYYLEVVHRREEETLKLFLDKMEHLTELTPEELQEIENKVKEIR
;
A
#
# COMPACT_ATOMS: atom_id res chain seq x y z
N MET A 1 -9.76 11.11 -12.01
CA MET A 1 -9.68 9.81 -12.73
C MET A 1 -8.25 9.36 -13.08
N LYS A 2 -7.32 10.25 -13.51
CA LYS A 2 -5.91 9.88 -13.84
C LYS A 2 -5.13 9.30 -12.64
N LYS A 3 -5.30 9.87 -11.44
CA LYS A 3 -4.63 9.42 -10.20
C LYS A 3 -5.02 7.99 -9.80
N LEU A 4 -6.31 7.64 -9.92
CA LEU A 4 -6.80 6.30 -9.60
C LEU A 4 -6.26 5.23 -10.56
N ARG A 5 -6.11 5.57 -11.85
CA ARG A 5 -5.50 4.68 -12.85
C ARG A 5 -4.01 4.46 -12.59
N LEU A 6 -3.31 5.46 -12.09
CA LEU A 6 -1.90 5.34 -11.72
C LEU A 6 -1.72 4.39 -10.54
N LEU A 7 -2.49 4.58 -9.47
CA LEU A 7 -2.50 3.71 -8.30
C LEU A 7 -2.81 2.25 -8.70
N TRP A 8 -3.80 2.04 -9.57
CA TRP A 8 -4.14 0.71 -10.06
C TRP A 8 -3.02 0.07 -10.89
N LYS A 9 -2.26 0.87 -11.66
CA LYS A 9 -1.07 0.38 -12.38
C LYS A 9 0.04 -0.07 -11.43
N VAL A 10 0.29 0.68 -10.35
CA VAL A 10 1.29 0.31 -9.34
C VAL A 10 0.88 -0.98 -8.64
N ILE A 11 -0.37 -1.11 -8.21
CA ILE A 11 -0.93 -2.32 -7.58
C ILE A 11 -0.74 -3.55 -8.47
N LYS A 12 -1.06 -3.45 -9.77
CA LYS A 12 -0.90 -4.55 -10.72
C LYS A 12 0.56 -4.90 -11.02
N ARG A 13 1.44 -3.91 -11.01
CA ARG A 13 2.87 -4.11 -11.31
C ARG A 13 3.55 -5.06 -10.30
N ILE A 14 3.14 -5.00 -9.04
CA ILE A 14 3.69 -5.83 -7.95
C ILE A 14 2.82 -7.07 -7.64
N ASN A 15 1.79 -7.35 -8.47
CA ASN A 15 0.81 -8.42 -8.24
C ASN A 15 0.15 -8.39 -6.84
N PHE A 16 0.07 -7.22 -6.23
CA PHE A 16 -0.52 -7.04 -4.90
C PHE A 16 -1.98 -7.51 -4.85
N ASP A 17 -2.74 -7.31 -5.93
CA ASP A 17 -4.10 -7.79 -6.10
C ASP A 17 -4.21 -9.31 -5.88
N LYS A 18 -3.30 -10.11 -6.46
CA LYS A 18 -3.32 -11.58 -6.31
C LYS A 18 -3.00 -12.00 -4.88
N VAL A 19 -1.99 -11.34 -4.26
CA VAL A 19 -1.58 -11.62 -2.87
C VAL A 19 -2.71 -11.26 -1.93
N LEU A 20 -3.41 -10.15 -2.15
CA LEU A 20 -4.55 -9.71 -1.36
C LEU A 20 -5.74 -10.68 -1.47
N TYR A 21 -6.10 -11.12 -2.68
CA TYR A 21 -7.15 -12.13 -2.85
C TYR A 21 -6.77 -13.47 -2.19
N GLY A 22 -5.51 -13.88 -2.30
CA GLY A 22 -5.01 -15.06 -1.61
C GLY A 22 -5.12 -14.93 -0.09
N PHE A 23 -4.81 -13.76 0.44
CA PHE A 23 -4.96 -13.47 1.88
C PHE A 23 -6.43 -13.53 2.34
N ILE A 24 -7.34 -12.90 1.60
CA ILE A 24 -8.77 -12.91 1.94
C ILE A 24 -9.31 -14.36 1.96
N ALA A 25 -8.95 -15.17 0.97
CA ALA A 25 -9.33 -16.57 0.91
C ALA A 25 -8.74 -17.37 2.08
N TRP A 26 -7.45 -17.16 2.35
CA TRP A 26 -6.78 -17.78 3.52
C TRP A 26 -7.42 -17.36 4.83
N TYR A 27 -7.70 -16.07 5.01
CA TYR A 27 -8.28 -15.51 6.23
C TYR A 27 -9.67 -16.12 6.53
N ALA A 28 -10.51 -16.25 5.50
CA ALA A 28 -11.81 -16.92 5.63
C ALA A 28 -11.65 -18.39 6.03
N LEU A 29 -10.73 -19.13 5.37
CA LEU A 29 -10.43 -20.52 5.69
C LEU A 29 -9.88 -20.66 7.12
N ALA A 30 -8.92 -19.84 7.49
CA ALA A 30 -8.29 -19.84 8.81
C ALA A 30 -9.32 -19.57 9.92
N SER A 31 -10.26 -18.64 9.71
CA SER A 31 -11.34 -18.37 10.65
C SER A 31 -12.25 -19.59 10.86
N VAL A 32 -12.55 -20.35 9.80
CA VAL A 32 -13.32 -21.59 9.91
C VAL A 32 -12.52 -22.66 10.68
N ILE A 33 -11.23 -22.81 10.41
CA ILE A 33 -10.37 -23.76 11.12
C ILE A 33 -10.31 -23.43 12.61
N VAL A 34 -10.11 -22.16 12.94
CA VAL A 34 -10.06 -21.69 14.34
C VAL A 34 -11.40 -21.92 15.02
N MET A 35 -12.53 -21.63 14.37
CA MET A 35 -13.87 -21.91 14.91
C MET A 35 -14.07 -23.40 15.25
N ILE A 36 -13.53 -24.30 14.45
CA ILE A 36 -13.66 -25.74 14.67
C ILE A 36 -12.66 -26.22 15.75
N ALA A 37 -11.45 -25.64 15.78
CA ALA A 37 -10.37 -26.07 16.66
C ALA A 37 -10.47 -25.53 18.08
N GLU A 38 -11.08 -24.35 18.25
CA GLU A 38 -11.15 -23.66 19.55
C GLU A 38 -12.49 -23.88 20.24
N PRO A 39 -12.51 -24.55 21.42
CA PRO A 39 -13.76 -24.82 22.14
C PRO A 39 -14.51 -23.55 22.60
N GLY A 40 -13.77 -22.45 22.79
CA GLY A 40 -14.32 -21.16 23.22
C GLY A 40 -14.89 -20.32 22.07
N ILE A 41 -14.70 -20.72 20.80
CA ILE A 41 -15.12 -19.96 19.60
C ILE A 41 -16.18 -20.76 18.84
N THR A 42 -17.45 -20.52 19.13
CA THR A 42 -18.55 -21.32 18.55
C THR A 42 -19.24 -20.66 17.37
N ARG A 43 -18.95 -19.38 17.12
CA ARG A 43 -19.55 -18.60 16.05
C ARG A 43 -18.50 -18.12 15.06
N LEU A 44 -18.82 -18.14 13.78
CA LEU A 44 -17.92 -17.63 12.75
C LEU A 44 -17.57 -16.15 12.95
N GLY A 45 -18.53 -15.34 13.45
CA GLY A 45 -18.29 -13.94 13.77
C GLY A 45 -17.20 -13.75 14.84
N ASP A 46 -17.20 -14.59 15.87
CA ASP A 46 -16.20 -14.55 16.94
C ASP A 46 -14.83 -15.01 16.42
N ALA A 47 -14.80 -16.00 15.53
CA ALA A 47 -13.57 -16.44 14.85
C ALA A 47 -12.98 -15.36 13.95
N LEU A 48 -13.80 -14.69 13.15
CA LEU A 48 -13.37 -13.56 12.31
C LEU A 48 -12.87 -12.40 13.17
N TRP A 49 -13.57 -12.08 14.25
CA TRP A 49 -13.14 -11.05 15.20
C TRP A 49 -11.81 -11.39 15.85
N TYR A 50 -11.69 -12.62 16.38
CA TYR A 50 -10.44 -13.11 16.95
C TYR A 50 -9.27 -13.00 15.97
N MET A 51 -9.45 -13.50 14.74
CA MET A 51 -8.42 -13.44 13.70
C MET A 51 -8.04 -12.00 13.37
N PHE A 52 -9.00 -11.08 13.30
CA PHE A 52 -8.75 -9.66 13.08
C PHE A 52 -7.93 -9.04 14.22
N VAL A 53 -8.33 -9.26 15.46
CA VAL A 53 -7.66 -8.69 16.64
C VAL A 53 -6.26 -9.27 16.82
N ALA A 54 -6.08 -10.56 16.54
CA ALA A 54 -4.79 -11.23 16.64
C ALA A 54 -3.83 -10.80 15.54
N SER A 55 -4.29 -10.75 14.28
CA SER A 55 -3.45 -10.43 13.12
C SER A 55 -3.06 -8.96 13.10
N THR A 56 -3.97 -8.05 13.42
CA THR A 56 -3.65 -6.60 13.50
C THR A 56 -2.81 -6.21 14.72
N SER A 57 -2.42 -7.18 15.56
CA SER A 57 -1.64 -6.94 16.79
C SER A 57 -2.33 -6.03 17.81
N ILE A 58 -3.65 -5.82 17.71
CA ILE A 58 -4.44 -5.05 18.69
C ILE A 58 -4.49 -5.79 20.00
N GLY A 59 -4.79 -7.11 19.97
CA GLY A 59 -4.67 -7.99 21.12
C GLY A 59 -5.54 -7.63 22.31
N PHE A 60 -6.86 -7.38 22.14
CA PHE A 60 -7.77 -7.06 23.24
C PHE A 60 -7.82 -8.14 24.33
N GLY A 61 -7.52 -9.40 23.97
CA GLY A 61 -7.51 -10.51 24.93
C GLY A 61 -8.89 -10.98 25.37
N ASP A 62 -9.94 -10.52 24.72
CA ASP A 62 -11.34 -10.92 24.94
C ASP A 62 -11.61 -12.35 24.46
N ILE A 63 -10.99 -12.76 23.37
CA ILE A 63 -10.97 -14.11 22.81
C ILE A 63 -9.53 -14.51 22.57
N VAL A 64 -9.13 -15.72 23.00
CA VAL A 64 -7.77 -16.22 22.87
C VAL A 64 -7.74 -17.68 22.40
N ALA A 65 -6.76 -18.03 21.56
CA ALA A 65 -6.52 -19.41 21.17
C ALA A 65 -5.84 -20.17 22.31
N VAL A 66 -6.45 -21.28 22.72
CA VAL A 66 -5.91 -22.18 23.74
C VAL A 66 -5.35 -23.47 23.15
N THR A 67 -5.85 -23.89 21.97
CA THR A 67 -5.39 -25.11 21.30
C THR A 67 -4.09 -24.89 20.53
N PHE A 68 -3.34 -25.95 20.31
CA PHE A 68 -2.13 -25.93 19.48
C PHE A 68 -2.47 -25.53 18.02
N ILE A 69 -3.55 -26.07 17.45
CA ILE A 69 -3.99 -25.79 16.09
C ILE A 69 -4.38 -24.33 15.94
N GLY A 70 -5.20 -23.79 16.85
CA GLY A 70 -5.61 -22.40 16.84
C GLY A 70 -4.41 -21.46 16.90
N ARG A 71 -3.46 -21.70 17.79
CA ARG A 71 -2.21 -20.93 17.87
C ARG A 71 -1.36 -21.00 16.61
N LEU A 72 -1.21 -22.19 16.03
CA LEU A 72 -0.43 -22.38 14.79
C LEU A 72 -1.05 -21.61 13.64
N ILE A 73 -2.37 -21.72 13.43
CA ILE A 73 -3.10 -20.98 12.40
C ILE A 73 -2.98 -19.47 12.60
N THR A 74 -3.09 -19.01 13.84
CA THR A 74 -2.90 -17.58 14.17
C THR A 74 -1.52 -17.09 13.78
N VAL A 75 -0.45 -17.82 14.13
CA VAL A 75 0.93 -17.45 13.77
C VAL A 75 1.11 -17.37 12.25
N ILE A 76 0.62 -18.38 11.49
CA ILE A 76 0.71 -18.39 10.03
C ILE A 76 -0.02 -17.18 9.44
N THR A 77 -1.22 -16.87 9.94
CA THR A 77 -2.02 -15.73 9.45
C THR A 77 -1.36 -14.40 9.76
N THR A 78 -0.81 -14.24 10.96
CA THR A 78 -0.08 -13.02 11.34
C THR A 78 1.15 -12.80 10.46
N LEU A 79 1.93 -13.85 10.18
CA LEU A 79 3.07 -13.76 9.27
C LEU A 79 2.64 -13.36 7.86
N TYR A 80 1.53 -13.91 7.36
CA TYR A 80 0.99 -13.53 6.05
C TYR A 80 0.54 -12.05 6.04
N GLU A 81 -0.12 -11.59 7.11
CA GLU A 81 -0.58 -10.20 7.22
C GLU A 81 0.60 -9.21 7.26
N ILE A 82 1.70 -9.52 7.94
CA ILE A 82 2.91 -8.68 7.94
C ILE A 82 3.38 -8.45 6.49
N VAL A 83 3.34 -9.47 5.63
CA VAL A 83 3.69 -9.33 4.21
C VAL A 83 2.69 -8.41 3.49
N ILE A 84 1.39 -8.56 3.76
CA ILE A 84 0.35 -7.70 3.17
C ILE A 84 0.57 -6.22 3.56
N VAL A 85 0.80 -5.95 4.84
CA VAL A 85 1.05 -4.58 5.34
C VAL A 85 2.31 -3.98 4.72
N ALA A 86 3.39 -4.76 4.62
CA ALA A 86 4.63 -4.33 3.97
C ALA A 86 4.42 -4.00 2.49
N MET A 87 3.70 -4.85 1.76
CA MET A 87 3.37 -4.62 0.34
C MET A 87 2.46 -3.40 0.16
N PHE A 88 1.47 -3.23 1.03
CA PHE A 88 0.59 -2.05 1.02
C PHE A 88 1.38 -0.77 1.22
N SER A 89 2.22 -0.72 2.26
CA SER A 89 3.09 0.42 2.56
C SER A 89 4.02 0.73 1.40
N GLY A 90 4.66 -0.29 0.82
CA GLY A 90 5.50 -0.15 -0.38
C GLY A 90 4.73 0.39 -1.59
N THR A 91 3.46 -0.02 -1.77
CA THR A 91 2.59 0.49 -2.83
C THR A 91 2.30 1.98 -2.67
N VAL A 92 2.00 2.42 -1.44
CA VAL A 92 1.74 3.83 -1.12
C VAL A 92 2.98 4.69 -1.40
N VAL A 93 4.15 4.24 -0.95
CA VAL A 93 5.43 4.93 -1.20
C VAL A 93 5.74 4.99 -2.69
N SER A 94 5.61 3.87 -3.41
CA SER A 94 5.85 3.82 -4.87
C SER A 94 4.90 4.75 -5.63
N TYR A 95 3.63 4.83 -5.23
CA TYR A 95 2.68 5.76 -5.80
C TYR A 95 3.10 7.23 -5.58
N TYR A 96 3.52 7.55 -4.35
CA TYR A 96 3.98 8.90 -4.02
C TYR A 96 5.20 9.30 -4.86
N LEU A 97 6.21 8.44 -4.94
CA LEU A 97 7.41 8.66 -5.74
C LEU A 97 7.08 8.84 -7.23
N GLU A 98 6.20 8.02 -7.79
CA GLU A 98 5.76 8.16 -9.19
C GLU A 98 5.08 9.51 -9.46
N VAL A 99 4.28 10.00 -8.49
CA VAL A 99 3.63 11.33 -8.62
C VAL A 99 4.66 12.45 -8.56
N VAL A 100 5.66 12.35 -7.68
CA VAL A 100 6.75 13.35 -7.55
C VAL A 100 7.59 13.36 -8.82
N HIS A 101 8.07 12.21 -9.28
CA HIS A 101 8.87 12.10 -10.50
C HIS A 101 8.18 12.67 -11.75
N ARG A 102 6.87 12.41 -11.89
CA ARG A 102 6.13 12.99 -13.02
C ARG A 102 6.08 14.50 -12.99
N ARG A 103 6.00 15.11 -11.83
CA ARG A 103 6.04 16.58 -11.71
C ARG A 103 7.42 17.14 -12.08
N GLU A 104 8.48 16.47 -11.64
CA GLU A 104 9.85 16.85 -11.96
C GLU A 104 10.10 16.74 -13.48
N GLU A 105 9.66 15.63 -14.12
CA GLU A 105 9.78 15.46 -15.57
C GLU A 105 9.00 16.51 -16.37
N GLU A 106 7.77 16.86 -15.95
CA GLU A 106 6.98 17.90 -16.61
C GLU A 106 7.67 19.26 -16.47
N THR A 107 8.20 19.59 -15.31
CA THR A 107 8.92 20.85 -15.07
C THR A 107 10.21 20.91 -15.89
N LEU A 108 10.96 19.80 -15.93
CA LEU A 108 12.19 19.71 -16.70
C LEU A 108 11.93 19.83 -18.22
N LYS A 109 10.87 19.18 -18.73
CA LYS A 109 10.49 19.29 -20.14
C LYS A 109 10.12 20.72 -20.51
N LEU A 110 9.32 21.40 -19.69
CA LEU A 110 8.97 22.81 -19.90
C LEU A 110 10.21 23.72 -19.87
N PHE A 111 11.16 23.42 -18.98
CA PHE A 111 12.42 24.17 -18.91
C PHE A 111 13.29 23.93 -20.15
N LEU A 112 13.44 22.69 -20.60
CA LEU A 112 14.21 22.35 -21.81
C LEU A 112 13.59 22.94 -23.07
N ASP A 113 12.26 22.90 -23.20
CA ASP A 113 11.53 23.50 -24.32
C ASP A 113 11.76 25.01 -24.38
N LYS A 114 11.71 25.71 -23.24
CA LYS A 114 12.06 27.14 -23.16
C LYS A 114 13.53 27.40 -23.48
N MET A 115 14.44 26.52 -23.10
CA MET A 115 15.87 26.64 -23.40
C MET A 115 16.18 26.43 -24.87
N GLU A 116 15.47 25.53 -25.57
CA GLU A 116 15.62 25.29 -27.02
C GLU A 116 15.20 26.50 -27.85
N HIS A 117 14.21 27.27 -27.35
CA HIS A 117 13.69 28.47 -28.01
C HIS A 117 14.15 29.80 -27.36
N LEU A 118 15.33 29.81 -26.73
CA LEU A 118 15.89 30.97 -26.01
C LEU A 118 15.88 32.30 -26.82
N THR A 119 16.03 32.23 -28.13
CA THR A 119 16.04 33.40 -29.02
C THR A 119 14.64 33.98 -29.28
N GLU A 120 13.58 33.25 -28.97
CA GLU A 120 12.18 33.64 -29.16
C GLU A 120 11.50 34.07 -27.83
N LEU A 121 12.20 33.90 -26.69
CA LEU A 121 11.66 34.24 -25.36
C LEU A 121 11.61 35.76 -25.15
N THR A 122 10.54 36.20 -24.54
CA THR A 122 10.39 37.57 -24.06
C THR A 122 11.31 37.87 -22.87
N PRO A 123 11.70 39.15 -22.60
CA PRO A 123 12.49 39.53 -21.43
C PRO A 123 11.87 39.09 -20.10
N GLU A 124 10.53 39.01 -20.02
CA GLU A 124 9.77 38.60 -18.85
C GLU A 124 9.89 37.11 -18.59
N GLU A 125 9.87 36.28 -19.64
CA GLU A 125 10.06 34.83 -19.56
C GLU A 125 11.50 34.44 -19.17
N LEU A 126 12.49 35.22 -19.61
CA LEU A 126 13.90 35.07 -19.21
C LEU A 126 14.08 35.35 -17.70
N GLN A 127 13.40 36.36 -17.16
CA GLN A 127 13.41 36.66 -15.73
C GLN A 127 12.75 35.56 -14.89
N GLU A 128 11.68 34.95 -15.40
CA GLU A 128 11.02 33.80 -14.72
C GLU A 128 11.94 32.58 -14.64
N ILE A 129 12.69 32.29 -15.71
CA ILE A 129 13.69 31.22 -15.74
C ILE A 129 14.82 31.50 -14.75
N GLU A 130 15.35 32.72 -14.72
CA GLU A 130 16.40 33.14 -13.78
C GLU A 130 15.98 32.99 -12.33
N ASN A 131 14.75 33.39 -11.98
CA ASN A 131 14.21 33.23 -10.64
C ASN A 131 14.05 31.76 -10.23
N LYS A 132 13.53 30.91 -11.13
CA LYS A 132 13.43 29.46 -10.88
C LYS A 132 14.78 28.78 -10.70
N VAL A 133 15.79 29.18 -11.46
CA VAL A 133 17.16 28.65 -11.29
C VAL A 133 17.74 29.07 -9.94
N LYS A 134 17.42 30.26 -9.43
CA LYS A 134 17.86 30.74 -8.10
C LYS A 134 17.19 29.98 -6.96
N GLU A 135 15.93 29.55 -7.13
CA GLU A 135 15.21 28.73 -6.12
C GLU A 135 15.75 27.29 -5.98
N ILE A 136 16.38 26.76 -7.05
CA ILE A 136 16.91 25.38 -7.05
C ILE A 136 18.31 25.31 -6.43
N ARG A 137 18.99 26.45 -6.22
CA ARG A 137 20.35 26.54 -5.68
C ARG A 137 20.36 26.78 -4.17
#